data_291450757e463c2138dfbb161e9a3487
#
_entry.id   291450757e463c2138dfbb161e9a3487
#
_cell.length_a   1.000
_cell.length_b   1.000
_cell.length_c   1.000
_cell.angle_alpha   90.00
_cell.angle_beta   90.00
_cell.angle_gamma   90.00
#
_symmetry.space_group_name_H-M   'P 1'
#
loop_
_entity.id
_entity.type
_entity.pdbx_description
1 polymer ?
#
loop_
_entity_poly.entity_id
_entity_poly.type
_entity_poly.pdbx_seq_one_letter_code
_entity_poly.pdbx_strand_id
1 'polypeptide(L)'
;DRDVRSLFTVGKKTAEKLYSLGIHTVREMQEREKEVLRFLGHQGEMLIRLSHGVDERQVIPYRPEDSQSISREMTFQEDTEDFAFLDDALFLLSFRVENRAKRHGLYGRGVSLKLTYQGMKTITRSSLMQESTQSAFTLYKKASEMLKKVPKGSVRLIGEGFYHLEEEEGRQLSFLDIFTAEKTREEKEMEERWKALEKKYGSLCKEQRSAVLSGERIYDLLEEMRAYRG
;
A
#
# COMPACT_ATOMS: atom_id res chain seq x y z
N ASP A 1 -32.15 -21.65 -4.15
CA ASP A 1 -31.53 -21.48 -2.84
C ASP A 1 -30.02 -21.38 -3.01
N ARG A 2 -29.48 -20.16 -2.90
CA ARG A 2 -28.05 -19.92 -3.10
C ARG A 2 -27.38 -19.67 -1.76
N ASP A 3 -26.14 -20.15 -1.63
CA ASP A 3 -25.29 -19.85 -0.48
C ASP A 3 -25.07 -18.32 -0.34
N VAL A 4 -25.01 -17.80 0.90
CA VAL A 4 -24.78 -16.38 1.16
C VAL A 4 -23.51 -15.83 0.51
N ARG A 5 -22.51 -16.66 0.25
CA ARG A 5 -21.28 -16.28 -0.47
C ARG A 5 -21.52 -15.90 -1.93
N SER A 6 -22.70 -16.20 -2.49
CA SER A 6 -23.07 -15.74 -3.83
C SER A 6 -23.40 -14.25 -3.90
N LEU A 7 -23.64 -13.62 -2.75
CA LEU A 7 -23.88 -12.18 -2.69
C LEU A 7 -22.56 -11.41 -2.81
N PHE A 8 -22.62 -10.34 -3.58
CA PHE A 8 -21.50 -9.41 -3.68
C PHE A 8 -21.11 -8.88 -2.28
N THR A 9 -19.83 -8.75 -2.01
CA THR A 9 -19.23 -8.36 -0.73
C THR A 9 -19.25 -9.40 0.39
N VAL A 10 -19.89 -10.55 0.24
CA VAL A 10 -19.82 -11.65 1.21
C VAL A 10 -18.57 -12.48 0.97
N GLY A 11 -17.46 -12.05 1.58
CA GLY A 11 -16.23 -12.83 1.65
C GLY A 11 -16.27 -13.89 2.74
N LYS A 12 -15.17 -14.67 2.87
CA LYS A 12 -15.04 -15.77 3.83
C LYS A 12 -15.42 -15.36 5.26
N LYS A 13 -14.86 -14.25 5.76
CA LYS A 13 -15.13 -13.78 7.14
C LYS A 13 -16.58 -13.39 7.38
N THR A 14 -17.25 -12.77 6.42
CA THR A 14 -18.67 -12.41 6.51
C THR A 14 -19.54 -13.66 6.47
N ALA A 15 -19.21 -14.61 5.58
CA ALA A 15 -19.91 -15.89 5.51
C ALA A 15 -19.78 -16.68 6.82
N GLU A 16 -18.58 -16.78 7.40
CA GLU A 16 -18.36 -17.46 8.69
C GLU A 16 -19.20 -16.83 9.82
N LYS A 17 -19.34 -15.51 9.83
CA LYS A 17 -20.22 -14.81 10.77
C LYS A 17 -21.69 -15.17 10.58
N LEU A 18 -22.18 -15.22 9.33
CA LEU A 18 -23.56 -15.63 9.03
C LEU A 18 -23.80 -17.09 9.36
N TYR A 19 -22.85 -17.97 9.04
CA TYR A 19 -22.91 -19.39 9.37
C TYR A 19 -22.95 -19.62 10.88
N SER A 20 -22.25 -18.82 11.68
CA SER A 20 -22.30 -18.90 13.15
C SER A 20 -23.68 -18.55 13.72
N LEU A 21 -24.52 -17.86 12.97
CA LEU A 21 -25.93 -17.61 13.28
C LEU A 21 -26.85 -18.69 12.69
N GLY A 22 -26.31 -19.72 12.01
CA GLY A 22 -27.10 -20.72 11.29
C GLY A 22 -27.77 -20.16 10.02
N ILE A 23 -27.21 -19.11 9.42
CA ILE A 23 -27.67 -18.50 8.16
C ILE A 23 -26.70 -18.92 7.06
N HIS A 24 -27.09 -19.85 6.23
CA HIS A 24 -26.28 -20.42 5.16
C HIS A 24 -26.71 -19.94 3.76
N THR A 25 -28.00 -19.65 3.61
CA THR A 25 -28.59 -19.30 2.31
C THR A 25 -29.10 -17.87 2.27
N VAL A 26 -29.22 -17.32 1.06
CA VAL A 26 -29.78 -15.98 0.82
C VAL A 26 -31.22 -15.92 1.33
N ARG A 27 -31.98 -17.01 1.18
CA ARG A 27 -33.36 -17.09 1.69
C ARG A 27 -33.43 -17.00 3.21
N GLU A 28 -32.64 -17.78 3.92
CA GLU A 28 -32.55 -17.70 5.40
C GLU A 28 -32.15 -16.32 5.87
N MET A 29 -31.28 -15.63 5.14
CA MET A 29 -30.90 -14.26 5.43
C MET A 29 -32.09 -13.28 5.27
N GLN A 30 -32.92 -13.45 4.23
CA GLN A 30 -34.14 -12.66 4.03
C GLN A 30 -35.18 -12.94 5.12
N GLU A 31 -35.35 -14.17 5.55
CA GLU A 31 -36.28 -14.56 6.61
C GLU A 31 -35.86 -14.04 8.00
N ARG A 32 -34.56 -13.80 8.20
CA ARG A 32 -33.97 -13.41 9.49
C ARG A 32 -33.29 -12.03 9.48
N GLU A 33 -33.84 -11.09 8.71
CA GLU A 33 -33.28 -9.75 8.51
C GLU A 33 -32.92 -9.02 9.80
N LYS A 34 -33.81 -9.03 10.81
CA LYS A 34 -33.59 -8.34 12.09
C LYS A 34 -32.36 -8.86 12.83
N GLU A 35 -32.07 -10.13 12.69
CA GLU A 35 -30.92 -10.77 13.31
C GLU A 35 -29.64 -10.41 12.58
N VAL A 36 -29.66 -10.42 11.26
CA VAL A 36 -28.55 -9.97 10.40
C VAL A 36 -28.21 -8.51 10.67
N LEU A 37 -29.21 -7.64 10.74
CA LEU A 37 -29.04 -6.21 11.07
C LEU A 37 -28.38 -6.02 12.44
N ARG A 38 -28.87 -6.73 13.46
CA ARG A 38 -28.33 -6.64 14.82
C ARG A 38 -26.87 -7.08 14.88
N PHE A 39 -26.50 -8.10 14.12
CA PHE A 39 -25.18 -8.71 14.18
C PHE A 39 -24.13 -8.03 13.31
N LEU A 40 -24.53 -7.59 12.10
CA LEU A 40 -23.60 -7.00 11.11
C LEU A 40 -23.75 -5.46 10.99
N GLY A 41 -24.74 -4.86 11.64
CA GLY A 41 -24.96 -3.41 11.59
C GLY A 41 -25.16 -2.88 10.17
N HIS A 42 -24.50 -1.79 9.82
CA HIS A 42 -24.58 -1.16 8.50
C HIS A 42 -24.22 -2.12 7.33
N GLN A 43 -23.28 -3.02 7.53
CA GLN A 43 -22.98 -4.06 6.52
C GLN A 43 -24.18 -5.00 6.32
N GLY A 44 -24.91 -5.34 7.40
CA GLY A 44 -26.10 -6.17 7.34
C GLY A 44 -27.24 -5.51 6.53
N GLU A 45 -27.46 -4.21 6.72
CA GLU A 45 -28.43 -3.45 5.95
C GLU A 45 -28.17 -3.54 4.44
N MET A 46 -26.91 -3.29 4.03
CA MET A 46 -26.53 -3.41 2.63
C MET A 46 -26.74 -4.84 2.10
N LEU A 47 -26.37 -5.87 2.87
CA LEU A 47 -26.51 -7.25 2.44
C LEU A 47 -27.98 -7.68 2.31
N ILE A 48 -28.87 -7.21 3.19
CA ILE A 48 -30.30 -7.47 3.09
C ILE A 48 -30.85 -6.86 1.79
N ARG A 49 -30.54 -5.60 1.50
CA ARG A 49 -30.96 -4.96 0.24
C ARG A 49 -30.47 -5.74 -0.98
N LEU A 50 -29.20 -6.14 -0.99
CA LEU A 50 -28.64 -6.97 -2.07
C LEU A 50 -29.33 -8.33 -2.17
N SER A 51 -29.75 -8.94 -1.05
CA SER A 51 -30.47 -10.23 -1.07
C SER A 51 -31.83 -10.14 -1.75
N HIS A 52 -32.48 -8.98 -1.68
CA HIS A 52 -33.72 -8.67 -2.39
C HIS A 52 -33.48 -8.17 -3.84
N GLY A 53 -32.23 -8.16 -4.31
CA GLY A 53 -31.88 -7.67 -5.64
C GLY A 53 -31.88 -6.14 -5.76
N VAL A 54 -31.85 -5.42 -4.66
CA VAL A 54 -31.83 -3.96 -4.64
C VAL A 54 -30.40 -3.47 -4.45
N ASP A 55 -29.85 -2.84 -5.46
CA ASP A 55 -28.54 -2.17 -5.42
C ASP A 55 -28.66 -0.76 -5.98
N GLU A 56 -28.72 0.23 -5.09
CA GLU A 56 -28.87 1.64 -5.46
C GLU A 56 -27.54 2.39 -5.51
N ARG A 57 -26.42 1.67 -5.39
CA ARG A 57 -25.11 2.30 -5.47
C ARG A 57 -24.88 2.87 -6.87
N GLN A 58 -24.52 4.14 -6.90
CA GLN A 58 -24.16 4.81 -8.14
C GLN A 58 -22.73 4.40 -8.56
N VAL A 59 -22.51 4.32 -9.86
CA VAL A 59 -21.15 4.23 -10.42
C VAL A 59 -20.54 5.63 -10.33
N ILE A 60 -19.64 5.80 -9.38
CA ILE A 60 -18.94 7.07 -9.18
C ILE A 60 -17.62 7.01 -9.98
N PRO A 61 -17.35 8.01 -10.86
CA PRO A 61 -16.05 8.08 -11.53
C PRO A 61 -14.91 8.15 -10.52
N TYR A 62 -13.82 7.46 -10.82
CA TYR A 62 -12.61 7.54 -9.99
C TYR A 62 -12.09 8.98 -9.98
N ARG A 63 -11.90 9.51 -8.79
CA ARG A 63 -11.26 10.81 -8.56
C ARG A 63 -10.02 10.57 -7.69
N PRO A 64 -8.83 11.01 -8.16
CA PRO A 64 -7.60 10.86 -7.37
C PRO A 64 -7.69 11.49 -5.98
N GLU A 65 -8.36 12.64 -5.87
CA GLU A 65 -8.61 13.40 -4.63
C GLU A 65 -9.40 12.62 -3.58
N ASP A 66 -10.26 11.69 -4.00
CA ASP A 66 -11.02 10.83 -3.08
C ASP A 66 -10.16 9.67 -2.52
N SER A 67 -8.90 9.57 -2.95
CA SER A 67 -8.02 8.49 -2.53
C SER A 67 -7.64 8.64 -1.05
N GLN A 68 -7.80 7.58 -0.26
CA GLN A 68 -7.42 7.55 1.17
C GLN A 68 -5.93 7.28 1.37
N SER A 69 -5.25 6.74 0.37
CA SER A 69 -3.83 6.39 0.42
C SER A 69 -3.23 6.28 -0.98
N ILE A 70 -1.93 6.52 -1.07
CA ILE A 70 -1.12 6.25 -2.25
C ILE A 70 0.00 5.30 -1.84
N SER A 71 0.03 4.11 -2.42
CA SER A 71 1.03 3.09 -2.10
C SER A 71 1.57 2.38 -3.34
N ARG A 72 2.73 1.76 -3.17
CA ARG A 72 3.32 0.82 -4.12
C ARG A 72 3.80 -0.41 -3.38
N GLU A 73 3.60 -1.56 -4.00
CA GLU A 73 3.98 -2.86 -3.47
C GLU A 73 4.76 -3.62 -4.54
N MET A 74 5.68 -4.46 -4.09
CA MET A 74 6.44 -5.38 -4.92
C MET A 74 6.33 -6.79 -4.35
N THR A 75 5.89 -7.73 -5.19
CA THR A 75 5.91 -9.16 -4.87
C THR A 75 7.18 -9.76 -5.46
N PHE A 76 7.94 -10.46 -4.65
CA PHE A 76 9.14 -11.15 -5.11
C PHE A 76 8.77 -12.51 -5.72
N GLN A 77 9.55 -13.01 -6.67
CA GLN A 77 9.37 -14.32 -7.30
C GLN A 77 9.72 -15.42 -6.29
N GLU A 78 10.82 -15.20 -5.58
CA GLU A 78 11.27 -16.04 -4.49
C GLU A 78 11.22 -15.24 -3.19
N ASP A 79 10.72 -15.87 -2.14
CA ASP A 79 10.68 -15.25 -0.83
C ASP A 79 12.11 -14.99 -0.34
N THR A 80 12.37 -13.85 0.28
CA THR A 80 13.72 -13.43 0.69
C THR A 80 13.82 -13.09 2.16
N GLU A 81 14.95 -13.42 2.77
CA GLU A 81 15.34 -13.03 4.13
C GLU A 81 16.40 -11.92 4.14
N ASP A 82 16.82 -11.46 2.97
CA ASP A 82 17.81 -10.37 2.83
C ASP A 82 17.13 -9.00 3.09
N PHE A 83 17.24 -8.56 4.34
CA PHE A 83 16.70 -7.27 4.77
C PHE A 83 17.44 -6.07 4.16
N ALA A 84 18.68 -6.24 3.68
CA ALA A 84 19.35 -5.18 2.94
C ALA A 84 18.75 -5.01 1.54
N PHE A 85 18.39 -6.12 0.90
CA PHE A 85 17.65 -6.12 -0.35
C PHE A 85 16.23 -5.52 -0.20
N LEU A 86 15.53 -5.85 0.90
CA LEU A 86 14.23 -5.26 1.20
C LEU A 86 14.30 -3.74 1.39
N ASP A 87 15.37 -3.25 2.03
CA ASP A 87 15.62 -1.81 2.22
C ASP A 87 15.93 -1.12 0.88
N ASP A 88 16.68 -1.77 -0.02
CA ASP A 88 16.91 -1.29 -1.38
C ASP A 88 15.59 -1.21 -2.17
N ALA A 89 14.72 -2.20 -2.04
CA ALA A 89 13.40 -2.20 -2.68
C ALA A 89 12.53 -1.05 -2.18
N LEU A 90 12.49 -0.78 -0.87
CA LEU A 90 11.78 0.38 -0.32
C LEU A 90 12.29 1.70 -0.90
N PHE A 91 13.62 1.88 -0.93
CA PHE A 91 14.20 3.09 -1.52
C PHE A 91 13.70 3.35 -2.94
N LEU A 92 13.59 2.32 -3.77
CA LEU A 92 13.12 2.45 -5.15
C LEU A 92 11.59 2.66 -5.23
N LEU A 93 10.82 1.98 -4.37
CA LEU A 93 9.37 2.14 -4.32
C LEU A 93 8.97 3.55 -3.88
N SER A 94 9.76 4.18 -2.99
CA SER A 94 9.46 5.53 -2.50
C SER A 94 9.38 6.57 -3.62
N PHE A 95 10.24 6.48 -4.63
CA PHE A 95 10.16 7.37 -5.81
C PHE A 95 8.89 7.15 -6.62
N ARG A 96 8.43 5.90 -6.76
CA ARG A 96 7.17 5.61 -7.46
C ARG A 96 5.96 6.18 -6.72
N VAL A 97 6.01 6.15 -5.39
CA VAL A 97 4.96 6.75 -4.56
C VAL A 97 5.01 8.27 -4.69
N GLU A 98 6.20 8.89 -4.58
CA GLU A 98 6.40 10.33 -4.78
C GLU A 98 5.88 10.79 -6.13
N ASN A 99 6.29 10.13 -7.22
CA ASN A 99 5.86 10.47 -8.57
C ASN A 99 4.32 10.44 -8.70
N ARG A 100 3.68 9.41 -8.12
CA ARG A 100 2.23 9.32 -8.11
C ARG A 100 1.59 10.42 -7.25
N ALA A 101 2.14 10.71 -6.09
CA ALA A 101 1.66 11.77 -5.20
C ALA A 101 1.76 13.14 -5.87
N LYS A 102 2.91 13.47 -6.47
CA LYS A 102 3.13 14.71 -7.22
C LYS A 102 2.19 14.85 -8.41
N ARG A 103 1.97 13.77 -9.16
CA ARG A 103 1.07 13.76 -10.32
C ARG A 103 -0.38 14.08 -9.96
N HIS A 104 -0.79 13.79 -8.73
CA HIS A 104 -2.13 14.05 -8.24
C HIS A 104 -2.21 15.24 -7.27
N GLY A 105 -1.11 15.95 -7.02
CA GLY A 105 -1.07 17.09 -6.09
C GLY A 105 -1.38 16.70 -4.64
N LEU A 106 -1.10 15.44 -4.23
CA LEU A 106 -1.47 14.90 -2.93
C LEU A 106 -0.26 14.78 -2.01
N TYR A 107 -0.45 15.19 -0.77
CA TYR A 107 0.53 15.12 0.32
C TYR A 107 0.02 14.18 1.40
N GLY A 108 0.88 13.34 1.97
CA GLY A 108 0.49 12.40 3.01
C GLY A 108 1.11 12.72 4.35
N ARG A 109 0.32 12.65 5.42
CA ARG A 109 0.79 12.83 6.79
C ARG A 109 1.09 11.52 7.50
N GLY A 110 0.65 10.42 6.96
CA GLY A 110 0.95 9.09 7.49
C GLY A 110 1.79 8.27 6.53
N VAL A 111 2.72 7.47 7.06
CA VAL A 111 3.53 6.50 6.32
C VAL A 111 3.16 5.09 6.76
N SER A 112 2.94 4.20 5.81
CA SER A 112 2.68 2.77 6.04
C SER A 112 3.73 1.91 5.38
N LEU A 113 4.13 0.84 6.08
CA LEU A 113 4.94 -0.27 5.59
C LEU A 113 4.10 -1.54 5.64
N LYS A 114 4.05 -2.28 4.55
CA LYS A 114 3.37 -3.58 4.45
C LYS A 114 4.38 -4.66 4.11
N LEU A 115 4.30 -5.78 4.80
CA LEU A 115 5.08 -6.98 4.53
C LEU A 115 4.15 -8.18 4.49
N THR A 116 4.30 -9.02 3.48
CA THR A 116 3.69 -10.34 3.44
C THR A 116 4.80 -11.37 3.49
N TYR A 117 4.77 -12.20 4.50
CA TYR A 117 5.71 -13.28 4.70
C TYR A 117 5.28 -14.54 3.97
N GLN A 118 6.19 -15.51 3.89
CA GLN A 118 5.87 -16.88 3.49
C GLN A 118 4.62 -17.38 4.23
N GLY A 119 3.77 -18.15 3.54
CA GLY A 119 2.48 -18.58 4.09
C GLY A 119 1.41 -17.49 4.11
N MET A 120 1.59 -16.39 3.38
CA MET A 120 0.60 -15.31 3.18
C MET A 120 0.24 -14.53 4.45
N LYS A 121 1.08 -14.59 5.48
CA LYS A 121 0.91 -13.78 6.68
C LYS A 121 1.33 -12.35 6.42
N THR A 122 0.37 -11.43 6.42
CA THR A 122 0.61 -10.00 6.20
C THR A 122 0.66 -9.23 7.51
N ILE A 123 1.63 -8.33 7.62
CA ILE A 123 1.69 -7.31 8.67
C ILE A 123 1.75 -5.92 8.05
N THR A 124 1.17 -4.96 8.73
CA THR A 124 1.29 -3.54 8.39
C THR A 124 1.83 -2.79 9.60
N ARG A 125 2.71 -1.84 9.35
CA ARG A 125 3.19 -0.86 10.33
C ARG A 125 2.88 0.52 9.79
N SER A 126 2.55 1.44 10.68
CA SER A 126 2.23 2.81 10.30
C SER A 126 2.80 3.81 11.31
N SER A 127 3.09 5.00 10.83
CA SER A 127 3.57 6.13 11.64
C SER A 127 2.98 7.42 11.11
N LEU A 128 2.51 8.28 12.01
CA LEU A 128 2.08 9.64 11.68
C LEU A 128 3.28 10.58 11.78
N MET A 129 3.28 11.58 10.92
CA MET A 129 4.22 12.69 10.89
C MET A 129 3.52 13.96 11.38
N GLN A 130 4.30 14.96 11.78
CA GLN A 130 3.75 16.28 12.17
C GLN A 130 3.24 17.04 10.95
N GLU A 131 3.97 16.95 9.84
CA GLU A 131 3.68 17.64 8.59
C GLU A 131 3.42 16.64 7.47
N SER A 132 2.59 17.06 6.51
CA SER A 132 2.34 16.28 5.30
C SER A 132 3.47 16.50 4.30
N THR A 133 3.78 15.46 3.54
CA THR A 133 4.82 15.49 2.51
C THR A 133 4.50 14.56 1.35
N GLN A 134 5.14 14.80 0.23
CA GLN A 134 5.18 13.86 -0.89
C GLN A 134 6.61 13.35 -1.17
N SER A 135 7.59 13.70 -0.30
CA SER A 135 9.00 13.38 -0.46
C SER A 135 9.29 11.89 -0.38
N ALA A 136 9.95 11.35 -1.41
CA ALA A 136 10.46 9.98 -1.43
C ALA A 136 11.45 9.71 -0.30
N PHE A 137 12.31 10.68 0.03
CA PHE A 137 13.27 10.56 1.11
C PHE A 137 12.61 10.34 2.46
N THR A 138 11.63 11.17 2.79
CA THR A 138 10.88 11.06 4.05
C THR A 138 10.12 9.74 4.13
N LEU A 139 9.48 9.32 3.03
CA LEU A 139 8.79 8.04 2.94
C LEU A 139 9.75 6.87 3.20
N TYR A 140 10.84 6.80 2.42
CA TYR A 140 11.85 5.77 2.56
C TYR A 140 12.43 5.71 3.98
N LYS A 141 12.86 6.84 4.53
CA LYS A 141 13.46 6.90 5.86
C LYS A 141 12.54 6.33 6.94
N LYS A 142 11.26 6.73 6.92
CA LYS A 142 10.25 6.21 7.85
C LYS A 142 9.95 4.73 7.64
N ALA A 143 9.82 4.29 6.40
CA ALA A 143 9.58 2.88 6.09
C ALA A 143 10.79 1.99 6.47
N SER A 144 12.02 2.44 6.20
CA SER A 144 13.26 1.77 6.61
C SER A 144 13.39 1.66 8.15
N GLU A 145 13.05 2.73 8.89
CA GLU A 145 12.99 2.67 10.36
C GLU A 145 11.98 1.63 10.88
N MET A 146 10.82 1.51 10.22
CA MET A 146 9.82 0.50 10.54
C MET A 146 10.29 -0.90 10.16
N LEU A 147 10.97 -1.07 9.01
CA LEU A 147 11.52 -2.34 8.55
C LEU A 147 12.50 -2.94 9.56
N LYS A 148 13.31 -2.10 10.23
CA LYS A 148 14.27 -2.54 11.26
C LYS A 148 13.58 -3.13 12.50
N LYS A 149 12.30 -2.83 12.72
CA LYS A 149 11.53 -3.21 13.91
C LYS A 149 10.55 -4.36 13.68
N VAL A 150 10.41 -4.84 12.46
CA VAL A 150 9.52 -5.98 12.17
C VAL A 150 10.19 -7.32 12.46
N PRO A 151 9.41 -8.38 12.71
CA PRO A 151 9.95 -9.73 12.84
C PRO A 151 10.74 -10.12 11.59
N LYS A 152 11.90 -10.74 11.79
CA LYS A 152 12.66 -11.32 10.70
C LYS A 152 11.98 -12.59 10.19
N GLY A 153 12.16 -12.89 8.90
CA GLY A 153 11.60 -14.07 8.25
C GLY A 153 11.58 -13.90 6.75
N SER A 154 11.16 -14.94 6.07
CA SER A 154 11.10 -14.98 4.61
C SER A 154 9.94 -14.12 4.09
N VAL A 155 10.26 -13.05 3.38
CA VAL A 155 9.33 -12.03 2.90
C VAL A 155 9.02 -12.26 1.41
N ARG A 156 7.72 -12.34 1.12
CA ARG A 156 7.19 -12.51 -0.23
C ARG A 156 6.84 -11.20 -0.92
N LEU A 157 6.36 -10.22 -0.14
CA LEU A 157 5.93 -8.92 -0.65
C LEU A 157 6.34 -7.83 0.33
N ILE A 158 6.82 -6.73 -0.23
CA ILE A 158 7.05 -5.48 0.50
C ILE A 158 6.31 -4.33 -0.19
N GLY A 159 5.82 -3.39 0.58
CA GLY A 159 5.19 -2.19 0.08
C GLY A 159 5.20 -1.07 1.08
N GLU A 160 5.09 0.15 0.57
CA GLU A 160 5.01 1.36 1.36
C GLU A 160 4.08 2.38 0.72
N GLY A 161 3.67 3.37 1.48
CA GLY A 161 2.82 4.42 0.96
C GLY A 161 2.47 5.49 1.98
N PHE A 162 1.87 6.54 1.45
CA PHE A 162 1.27 7.61 2.23
C PHE A 162 -0.21 7.35 2.48
N TYR A 163 -0.69 7.73 3.65
CA TYR A 163 -2.10 7.79 4.02
C TYR A 163 -2.39 9.08 4.79
N HIS A 164 -3.66 9.38 5.09
CA HIS A 164 -4.11 10.71 5.48
C HIS A 164 -3.63 11.75 4.47
N LEU A 165 -4.18 11.59 3.26
CA LEU A 165 -3.85 12.45 2.13
C LEU A 165 -4.60 13.78 2.24
N GLU A 166 -3.93 14.85 1.85
CA GLU A 166 -4.48 16.19 1.71
C GLU A 166 -3.96 16.84 0.41
N GLU A 167 -4.75 17.72 -0.17
CA GLU A 167 -4.38 18.47 -1.35
C GLU A 167 -3.45 19.64 -0.99
N GLU A 168 -2.72 20.14 -1.99
CA GLU A 168 -1.78 21.26 -1.81
C GLU A 168 -2.46 22.53 -1.27
N GLU A 169 -3.69 22.81 -1.72
CA GLU A 169 -4.47 23.98 -1.30
C GLU A 169 -4.86 23.95 0.19
N GLY A 170 -4.99 22.76 0.78
CA GLY A 170 -5.27 22.59 2.22
C GLY A 170 -4.02 22.56 3.09
N ARG A 171 -2.83 22.60 2.49
CA ARG A 171 -1.58 22.48 3.21
C ARG A 171 -1.17 23.81 3.85
N GLN A 172 -1.04 23.81 5.17
CA GLN A 172 -0.39 24.90 5.88
C GLN A 172 1.12 24.84 5.59
N LEU A 173 1.64 25.84 4.84
CA LEU A 173 3.07 25.96 4.58
C LEU A 173 3.81 26.10 5.91
N SER A 174 4.72 25.19 6.18
CA SER A 174 5.60 25.27 7.35
C SER A 174 6.75 26.23 7.08
N PHE A 175 7.22 26.89 8.14
CA PHE A 175 8.42 27.72 8.09
C PHE A 175 9.66 26.94 7.61
N LEU A 176 9.65 25.59 7.72
CA LEU A 176 10.72 24.69 7.25
C LEU A 176 10.76 24.53 5.73
N ASP A 177 9.67 24.78 5.03
CA ASP A 177 9.65 24.77 3.54
C ASP A 177 10.56 25.89 2.94
N ILE A 178 10.95 26.84 3.77
CA ILE A 178 11.78 28.01 3.39
C ILE A 178 13.29 27.74 3.59
N PHE A 179 13.67 26.70 4.36
CA PHE A 179 15.08 26.42 4.65
C PHE A 179 15.74 25.47 3.66
N THR A 180 16.44 26.04 2.69
CA THR A 180 17.22 25.34 1.64
C THR A 180 18.34 24.42 2.15
N ALA A 181 18.81 24.56 3.39
CA ALA A 181 19.95 23.79 3.91
C ALA A 181 19.61 22.33 4.25
N GLU A 182 18.42 22.03 4.79
CA GLU A 182 17.99 20.66 5.09
C GLU A 182 17.69 19.90 3.79
N LYS A 183 17.05 20.55 2.84
CA LYS A 183 16.76 19.96 1.54
C LYS A 183 18.03 19.54 0.81
N THR A 184 19.09 20.35 0.89
CA THR A 184 20.41 20.03 0.30
C THR A 184 21.06 18.81 0.96
N ARG A 185 20.85 18.58 2.26
CA ARG A 185 21.36 17.41 2.97
C ARG A 185 20.59 16.15 2.55
N GLU A 186 19.27 16.21 2.51
CA GLU A 186 18.41 15.10 2.04
C GLU A 186 18.74 14.71 0.59
N GLU A 187 18.89 15.70 -0.28
CA GLU A 187 19.27 15.47 -1.68
C GLU A 187 20.63 14.77 -1.80
N LYS A 188 21.62 15.12 -0.98
CA LYS A 188 22.92 14.44 -0.95
C LYS A 188 22.81 13.00 -0.46
N GLU A 189 22.09 12.74 0.63
CA GLU A 189 21.88 11.39 1.16
C GLU A 189 21.18 10.50 0.11
N MET A 190 20.18 11.05 -0.60
CA MET A 190 19.51 10.34 -1.69
C MET A 190 20.43 10.03 -2.86
N GLU A 191 21.26 10.99 -3.25
CA GLU A 191 22.22 10.83 -4.35
C GLU A 191 23.28 9.78 -4.03
N GLU A 192 23.81 9.78 -2.81
CA GLU A 192 24.77 8.77 -2.36
C GLU A 192 24.16 7.37 -2.36
N ARG A 193 22.93 7.24 -1.85
CA ARG A 193 22.19 5.98 -1.85
C ARG A 193 21.92 5.50 -3.26
N TRP A 194 21.51 6.41 -4.15
CA TRP A 194 21.29 6.11 -5.56
C TRP A 194 22.56 5.56 -6.23
N LYS A 195 23.71 6.23 -6.08
CA LYS A 195 24.99 5.76 -6.62
C LYS A 195 25.40 4.39 -6.07
N ALA A 196 25.14 4.14 -4.81
CA ALA A 196 25.40 2.83 -4.20
C ALA A 196 24.55 1.73 -4.84
N LEU A 197 23.27 1.98 -5.11
CA LEU A 197 22.38 1.04 -5.79
C LEU A 197 22.76 0.83 -7.26
N GLU A 198 23.12 1.89 -7.97
CA GLU A 198 23.62 1.78 -9.34
C GLU A 198 24.88 0.92 -9.41
N LYS A 199 25.81 1.11 -8.47
CA LYS A 199 27.00 0.28 -8.36
C LYS A 199 26.66 -1.18 -8.06
N LYS A 200 25.68 -1.42 -7.17
CA LYS A 200 25.28 -2.78 -6.74
C LYS A 200 24.55 -3.55 -7.84
N TYR A 201 23.61 -2.90 -8.52
CA TYR A 201 22.68 -3.56 -9.47
C TYR A 201 22.95 -3.21 -10.93
N GLY A 202 23.53 -2.05 -11.22
CA GLY A 202 23.77 -1.56 -12.58
C GLY A 202 24.84 -2.33 -13.35
N SER A 203 25.74 -3.04 -12.64
CA SER A 203 26.81 -3.86 -13.22
C SER A 203 26.40 -5.29 -13.55
N LEU A 204 25.18 -5.72 -13.14
CA LEU A 204 24.68 -7.06 -13.41
C LEU A 204 24.42 -7.26 -14.90
N CYS A 205 24.88 -8.37 -15.48
CA CYS A 205 24.55 -8.74 -16.85
C CYS A 205 23.06 -9.16 -16.97
N LYS A 206 22.54 -9.23 -18.21
CA LYS A 206 21.12 -9.51 -18.44
C LYS A 206 20.65 -10.82 -17.79
N GLU A 207 21.47 -11.87 -17.86
CA GLU A 207 21.20 -13.17 -17.25
C GLU A 207 21.22 -13.11 -15.73
N GLN A 208 22.21 -12.43 -15.14
CA GLN A 208 22.30 -12.23 -13.69
C GLN A 208 21.13 -11.36 -13.19
N ARG A 209 20.71 -10.37 -13.97
CA ARG A 209 19.55 -9.54 -13.68
C ARG A 209 18.24 -10.32 -13.67
N SER A 210 18.14 -11.34 -14.52
CA SER A 210 16.94 -12.20 -14.55
C SER A 210 16.92 -13.23 -13.42
N ALA A 211 18.09 -13.67 -12.94
CA ALA A 211 18.22 -14.67 -11.89
C ALA A 211 17.98 -14.11 -10.48
N VAL A 212 18.32 -12.84 -10.25
CA VAL A 212 18.24 -12.21 -8.91
C VAL A 212 16.84 -11.74 -8.57
N LEU A 213 15.97 -11.52 -9.58
CA LEU A 213 14.78 -10.72 -9.40
C LEU A 213 13.63 -11.19 -10.26
N SER A 214 12.57 -11.35 -9.67
CA SER A 214 11.36 -11.83 -10.24
C SER A 214 10.16 -10.99 -9.85
N GLY A 215 9.23 -10.84 -10.75
CA GLY A 215 8.21 -9.82 -10.71
C GLY A 215 8.73 -8.54 -11.36
N GLU A 216 8.44 -7.38 -10.82
CA GLU A 216 9.12 -6.16 -11.25
C GLU A 216 10.53 -6.17 -10.65
N ARG A 217 11.52 -6.22 -11.51
CA ARG A 217 12.92 -6.35 -11.11
C ARG A 217 13.40 -5.02 -10.52
N ILE A 218 14.25 -5.07 -9.50
CA ILE A 218 14.92 -3.85 -9.01
C ILE A 218 15.60 -3.11 -10.16
N TYR A 219 16.11 -3.85 -11.15
CA TYR A 219 16.69 -3.27 -12.35
C TYR A 219 15.66 -2.47 -13.19
N ASP A 220 14.49 -3.02 -13.40
CA ASP A 220 13.43 -2.33 -14.15
C ASP A 220 12.98 -1.06 -13.40
N LEU A 221 12.94 -1.13 -12.07
CA LEU A 221 12.73 0.05 -11.22
C LEU A 221 13.84 1.07 -11.34
N LEU A 222 15.11 0.65 -11.36
CA LEU A 222 16.26 1.54 -11.57
C LEU A 222 16.20 2.21 -12.95
N GLU A 223 15.87 1.47 -14.00
CA GLU A 223 15.74 2.01 -15.37
C GLU A 223 14.59 3.02 -15.47
N GLU A 224 13.43 2.68 -14.93
CA GLU A 224 12.29 3.60 -14.87
C GLU A 224 12.64 4.88 -14.10
N MET A 225 13.37 4.75 -13.00
CA MET A 225 13.78 5.89 -12.18
C MET A 225 14.86 6.74 -12.85
N ARG A 226 15.78 6.15 -13.64
CA ARG A 226 16.71 6.92 -14.47
C ARG A 226 15.99 7.81 -15.47
N ALA A 227 14.97 7.27 -16.14
CA ALA A 227 14.13 8.04 -17.07
C ALA A 227 13.34 9.17 -16.38
N TYR A 228 13.03 9.01 -15.10
CA TYR A 228 12.32 10.03 -14.32
C TYR A 228 13.25 11.15 -13.83
N ARG A 229 14.54 10.86 -13.59
CA ARG A 229 15.53 11.84 -13.09
C ARG A 229 16.24 12.62 -14.21
N GLY A 230 16.18 12.15 -15.46
CA GLY A 230 16.69 12.83 -16.66
C GLY A 230 15.70 13.79 -17.22
#